data_60c2815044511b2af0430254f755d238
#
_entry.id   60c2815044511b2af0430254f755d238
#
_cell.length_a   1.000
_cell.length_b   1.000
_cell.length_c   1.000
_cell.angle_alpha   90.00
_cell.angle_beta   90.00
_cell.angle_gamma   90.00
#
_symmetry.space_group_name_H-M   'P 1'
#
loop_
_entity.id
_entity.type
_entity.pdbx_description
1 polymer ?
#
loop_
_entity_poly.entity_id
_entity_poly.type
_entity_poly.pdbx_seq_one_letter_code
_entity_poly.pdbx_strand_id
1 'polypeptide(L)'
;MRKGAAFMPVGLADYLAQEDPKRPYTDQQLAQLLGLRREQVIQLRREAGFPDSRARLRPVLLKDMEMLLRSEPGLSDRALTARLKESGYEVSRFLVKELREVLPPFPRKAPAPPETDIFSSMIGWEGGLKAQVHQAKAAVSYPPNGLNTLIIGPSGPGKTFL
;
A
#
# COMPACT_ATOMS: atom_id res chain seq x y z
N MET A 1 30.08 36.80 11.20
CA MET A 1 30.38 35.41 11.56
C MET A 1 29.96 34.51 10.39
N ARG A 2 30.91 34.07 9.59
CA ARG A 2 30.66 33.11 8.50
C ARG A 2 30.50 31.74 9.15
N LYS A 3 29.31 31.12 9.05
CA LYS A 3 29.10 29.72 9.41
C LYS A 3 30.05 28.88 8.54
N GLY A 4 30.97 28.16 9.20
CA GLY A 4 31.94 27.31 8.54
C GLY A 4 31.23 26.33 7.58
N ALA A 5 31.69 26.31 6.35
CA ALA A 5 31.31 25.28 5.39
C ALA A 5 31.68 23.92 6.01
N ALA A 6 30.70 23.09 6.30
CA ALA A 6 30.92 21.75 6.79
C ALA A 6 31.80 21.03 5.76
N PHE A 7 32.96 20.57 6.19
CA PHE A 7 33.86 19.77 5.37
C PHE A 7 33.15 18.45 5.05
N MET A 8 32.58 18.38 3.85
CA MET A 8 32.01 17.12 3.37
C MET A 8 33.18 16.22 2.96
N PRO A 9 33.28 15.00 3.50
CA PRO A 9 34.22 14.03 2.96
C PRO A 9 33.88 13.84 1.48
N VAL A 10 34.90 13.94 0.64
CA VAL A 10 34.82 13.63 -0.78
C VAL A 10 34.20 12.25 -0.91
N GLY A 11 32.99 12.16 -1.40
CA GLY A 11 32.29 10.89 -1.55
C GLY A 11 30.82 10.87 -1.12
N LEU A 12 30.41 11.48 0.01
CA LEU A 12 28.99 11.40 0.44
C LEU A 12 28.05 12.08 -0.56
N ALA A 13 28.41 13.28 -1.01
CA ALA A 13 27.62 14.02 -2.00
C ALA A 13 27.59 13.30 -3.36
N ASP A 14 28.71 12.70 -3.75
CA ASP A 14 28.81 11.98 -5.02
C ASP A 14 27.94 10.72 -5.00
N TYR A 15 27.95 9.95 -3.89
CA TYR A 15 27.06 8.79 -3.73
C TYR A 15 25.58 9.19 -3.72
N LEU A 16 25.22 10.27 -3.04
CA LEU A 16 23.86 10.76 -3.00
C LEU A 16 23.38 11.35 -4.35
N ALA A 17 24.29 11.92 -5.14
CA ALA A 17 23.97 12.42 -6.48
C ALA A 17 23.78 11.30 -7.52
N GLN A 18 24.42 10.15 -7.30
CA GLN A 18 24.35 8.98 -8.19
C GLN A 18 23.38 7.90 -7.72
N GLU A 19 22.71 8.10 -6.59
CA GLU A 19 21.80 7.09 -6.06
C GLU A 19 20.55 6.91 -6.95
N ASP A 20 20.04 5.68 -6.99
CA ASP A 20 18.75 5.40 -7.62
C ASP A 20 17.63 6.02 -6.76
N PRO A 21 16.82 6.94 -7.31
CA PRO A 21 15.70 7.56 -6.57
C PRO A 21 14.69 6.54 -6.04
N LYS A 22 14.58 5.36 -6.65
CA LYS A 22 13.71 4.27 -6.21
C LYS A 22 14.32 3.43 -5.09
N ARG A 23 15.65 3.45 -4.94
CA ARG A 23 16.42 2.71 -3.95
C ARG A 23 17.50 3.58 -3.32
N PRO A 24 17.11 4.64 -2.60
CA PRO A 24 18.09 5.53 -1.98
C PRO A 24 18.90 4.79 -0.94
N TYR A 25 20.20 5.06 -0.92
CA TYR A 25 21.12 4.44 0.05
C TYR A 25 20.69 4.73 1.48
N THR A 26 20.62 3.69 2.28
CA THR A 26 20.46 3.79 3.74
C THR A 26 21.74 4.30 4.39
N ASP A 27 21.64 4.90 5.59
CA ASP A 27 22.81 5.33 6.36
C ASP A 27 23.78 4.16 6.63
N GLN A 28 23.27 2.92 6.72
CA GLN A 28 24.08 1.72 6.87
C GLN A 28 24.88 1.39 5.60
N GLN A 29 24.26 1.47 4.44
CA GLN A 29 24.93 1.24 3.16
C GLN A 29 25.97 2.32 2.88
N LEU A 30 25.64 3.59 3.13
CA LEU A 30 26.61 4.69 3.02
C LEU A 30 27.80 4.51 3.97
N ALA A 31 27.56 4.01 5.19
CA ALA A 31 28.63 3.72 6.14
C ALA A 31 29.60 2.65 5.60
N GLN A 32 29.08 1.60 4.97
CA GLN A 32 29.89 0.56 4.33
C GLN A 32 30.68 1.10 3.14
N LEU A 33 30.05 1.91 2.27
CA LEU A 33 30.69 2.48 1.09
C LEU A 33 31.78 3.48 1.43
N LEU A 34 31.61 4.25 2.51
CA LEU A 34 32.53 5.29 2.95
C LEU A 34 33.58 4.77 3.96
N GLY A 35 33.45 3.53 4.44
CA GLY A 35 34.32 2.98 5.49
C GLY A 35 34.17 3.70 6.85
N LEU A 36 33.00 4.29 7.11
CA LEU A 36 32.68 5.04 8.30
C LEU A 36 31.70 4.28 9.21
N ARG A 37 31.58 4.73 10.47
CA ARG A 37 30.51 4.25 11.35
C ARG A 37 29.19 4.88 10.94
N ARG A 38 28.08 4.16 11.13
CA ARG A 38 26.73 4.64 10.81
C ARG A 38 26.40 5.98 11.46
N GLU A 39 26.81 6.17 12.73
CA GLU A 39 26.58 7.40 13.49
C GLU A 39 27.27 8.61 12.84
N GLN A 40 28.50 8.39 12.34
CA GLN A 40 29.26 9.43 11.63
C GLN A 40 28.57 9.83 10.32
N VAL A 41 28.05 8.85 9.56
CA VAL A 41 27.28 9.12 8.33
C VAL A 41 26.00 9.91 8.64
N ILE A 42 25.27 9.55 9.70
CA ILE A 42 24.07 10.28 10.12
C ILE A 42 24.40 11.74 10.43
N GLN A 43 25.49 11.96 11.17
CA GLN A 43 25.96 13.30 11.52
C GLN A 43 26.33 14.10 10.27
N LEU A 44 27.20 13.56 9.43
CA LEU A 44 27.64 14.20 8.18
C LEU A 44 26.47 14.53 7.26
N ARG A 45 25.52 13.60 7.12
CA ARG A 45 24.33 13.80 6.30
C ARG A 45 23.46 14.96 6.84
N ARG A 46 23.27 15.03 8.17
CA ARG A 46 22.51 16.12 8.82
C ARG A 46 23.21 17.46 8.69
N GLU A 47 24.52 17.51 8.88
CA GLU A 47 25.33 18.73 8.72
C GLU A 47 25.29 19.25 7.29
N ALA A 48 25.26 18.34 6.32
CA ALA A 48 25.13 18.65 4.91
C ALA A 48 23.68 18.97 4.46
N GLY A 49 22.69 18.84 5.34
CA GLY A 49 21.30 19.15 5.06
C GLY A 49 20.56 18.10 4.23
N PHE A 50 21.10 16.90 4.06
CA PHE A 50 20.44 15.83 3.33
C PHE A 50 19.44 15.08 4.22
N PRO A 51 18.20 14.84 3.74
CA PRO A 51 17.21 14.05 4.46
C PRO A 51 17.57 12.55 4.46
N ASP A 52 16.95 11.77 5.33
CA ASP A 52 17.17 10.32 5.38
C ASP A 52 16.63 9.59 4.13
N SER A 53 17.00 8.32 3.97
CA SER A 53 16.61 7.53 2.80
C SER A 53 15.09 7.43 2.62
N ARG A 54 14.32 7.37 3.71
CA ARG A 54 12.85 7.32 3.64
C ARG A 54 12.27 8.65 3.16
N ALA A 55 12.80 9.76 3.66
CA ALA A 55 12.37 11.09 3.25
C ALA A 55 12.75 11.39 1.78
N ARG A 56 13.88 10.87 1.28
CA ARG A 56 14.26 10.97 -0.14
C ARG A 56 13.39 10.09 -1.04
N LEU A 57 13.03 8.88 -0.58
CA LEU A 57 12.16 7.96 -1.31
C LEU A 57 10.73 8.49 -1.43
N ARG A 58 10.22 9.13 -0.39
CA ARG A 58 8.79 9.49 -0.25
C ARG A 58 8.21 10.26 -1.44
N PRO A 59 8.82 11.33 -1.97
CA PRO A 59 8.26 12.09 -3.09
C PRO A 59 8.18 11.29 -4.39
N VAL A 60 9.19 10.47 -4.69
CA VAL A 60 9.22 9.62 -5.89
C VAL A 60 8.17 8.52 -5.78
N LEU A 61 8.09 7.88 -4.62
CA LEU A 61 7.13 6.83 -4.34
C LEU A 61 5.68 7.35 -4.40
N LEU A 62 5.39 8.52 -3.84
CA LEU A 62 4.06 9.15 -3.91
C LEU A 62 3.64 9.41 -5.35
N LYS A 63 4.54 9.94 -6.18
CA LYS A 63 4.27 10.21 -7.60
C LYS A 63 3.94 8.94 -8.37
N ASP A 64 4.72 7.87 -8.18
CA ASP A 64 4.50 6.61 -8.87
C ASP A 64 3.24 5.89 -8.34
N MET A 65 2.96 5.98 -7.03
CA MET A 65 1.70 5.50 -6.46
C MET A 65 0.49 6.23 -7.04
N GLU A 66 0.57 7.55 -7.18
CA GLU A 66 -0.50 8.34 -7.78
C GLU A 66 -0.75 7.95 -9.23
N MET A 67 0.31 7.76 -10.04
CA MET A 67 0.18 7.30 -11.42
C MET A 67 -0.47 5.90 -11.50
N LEU A 68 -0.04 4.96 -10.66
CA LEU A 68 -0.63 3.62 -10.61
C LEU A 68 -2.09 3.64 -10.20
N LEU A 69 -2.46 4.46 -9.22
CA LEU A 69 -3.84 4.58 -8.75
C LEU A 69 -4.74 5.34 -9.73
N ARG A 70 -4.19 6.19 -10.59
CA ARG A 70 -4.93 6.80 -11.70
C ARG A 70 -5.21 5.81 -12.82
N SER A 71 -4.25 4.95 -13.15
CA SER A 71 -4.42 3.91 -14.18
C SER A 71 -5.28 2.75 -13.69
N GLU A 72 -5.14 2.35 -12.43
CA GLU A 72 -5.84 1.24 -11.80
C GLU A 72 -6.46 1.66 -10.45
N PRO A 73 -7.59 2.39 -10.43
CA PRO A 73 -8.15 2.97 -9.20
C PRO A 73 -8.57 1.96 -8.13
N GLY A 74 -8.78 0.70 -8.52
CA GLY A 74 -9.25 -0.39 -7.66
C GLY A 74 -8.16 -1.19 -6.94
N LEU A 75 -6.88 -0.84 -7.09
CA LEU A 75 -5.80 -1.61 -6.49
C LEU A 75 -5.89 -1.65 -4.96
N SER A 76 -5.83 -2.85 -4.39
CA SER A 76 -5.65 -3.05 -2.95
C SER A 76 -4.22 -2.68 -2.54
N ASP A 77 -3.98 -2.40 -1.24
CA ASP A 77 -2.63 -2.08 -0.74
C ASP A 77 -1.63 -3.22 -1.02
N ARG A 78 -2.11 -4.47 -1.02
CA ARG A 78 -1.28 -5.64 -1.37
C ARG A 78 -0.88 -5.63 -2.85
N ALA A 79 -1.85 -5.39 -3.74
CA ALA A 79 -1.60 -5.34 -5.18
C ALA A 79 -0.72 -4.14 -5.53
N LEU A 80 -0.99 -2.97 -4.95
CA LEU A 80 -0.16 -1.78 -5.13
C LEU A 80 1.28 -2.01 -4.66
N THR A 81 1.47 -2.66 -3.50
CA THR A 81 2.82 -3.02 -3.02
C THR A 81 3.53 -3.98 -3.99
N ALA A 82 2.82 -4.95 -4.57
CA ALA A 82 3.38 -5.87 -5.56
C ALA A 82 3.83 -5.12 -6.82
N ARG A 83 2.98 -4.26 -7.38
CA ARG A 83 3.32 -3.43 -8.54
C ARG A 83 4.53 -2.52 -8.32
N LEU A 84 4.60 -1.89 -7.14
CA LEU A 84 5.75 -1.05 -6.77
C LEU A 84 7.04 -1.88 -6.68
N LYS A 85 6.99 -3.09 -6.12
CA LYS A 85 8.15 -4.00 -6.09
C LYS A 85 8.59 -4.44 -7.49
N GLU A 86 7.65 -4.76 -8.38
CA GLU A 86 7.92 -5.03 -9.79
C GLU A 86 8.60 -3.83 -10.49
N SER A 87 8.23 -2.62 -10.11
CA SER A 87 8.85 -1.37 -10.60
C SER A 87 10.21 -1.03 -9.96
N GLY A 88 10.73 -1.92 -9.11
CA GLY A 88 12.06 -1.80 -8.50
C GLY A 88 12.10 -1.16 -7.11
N TYR A 89 10.97 -0.87 -6.48
CA TYR A 89 10.94 -0.33 -5.12
C TYR A 89 11.12 -1.40 -4.06
N GLU A 90 11.86 -1.08 -3.00
CA GLU A 90 11.96 -1.90 -1.78
C GLU A 90 11.07 -1.30 -0.67
N VAL A 91 9.75 -1.52 -0.78
CA VAL A 91 8.77 -0.94 0.12
C VAL A 91 7.98 -1.99 0.89
N SER A 92 7.64 -1.67 2.14
CA SER A 92 6.74 -2.47 2.95
C SER A 92 5.28 -2.08 2.69
N ARG A 93 4.36 -3.04 2.89
CA ARG A 93 2.93 -2.77 2.81
C ARG A 93 2.47 -1.68 3.79
N PHE A 94 3.13 -1.59 4.96
CA PHE A 94 2.83 -0.57 5.97
C PHE A 94 3.10 0.85 5.43
N LEU A 95 4.26 1.05 4.80
CA LEU A 95 4.62 2.34 4.19
C LEU A 95 3.65 2.70 3.05
N VAL A 96 3.28 1.73 2.21
CA VAL A 96 2.33 1.94 1.12
C VAL A 96 0.96 2.36 1.66
N LYS A 97 0.47 1.72 2.74
CA LYS A 97 -0.77 2.09 3.40
C LYS A 97 -0.71 3.52 3.96
N GLU A 98 0.35 3.85 4.70
CA GLU A 98 0.58 5.19 5.26
C GLU A 98 0.56 6.28 4.18
N LEU A 99 1.28 6.05 3.08
CA LEU A 99 1.36 7.02 1.98
C LEU A 99 0.05 7.14 1.21
N ARG A 100 -0.72 6.05 1.12
CA ARG A 100 -2.04 6.08 0.49
C ARG A 100 -3.03 6.99 1.22
N GLU A 101 -2.92 7.13 2.53
CA GLU A 101 -3.76 8.04 3.33
C GLU A 101 -3.47 9.52 3.04
N VAL A 102 -2.27 9.83 2.54
CA VAL A 102 -1.86 11.19 2.14
C VAL A 102 -2.33 11.55 0.73
N LEU A 103 -2.55 10.54 -0.12
CA LEU A 103 -3.02 10.74 -1.48
C LEU A 103 -4.53 11.08 -1.52
N PRO A 104 -5.00 11.83 -2.52
CA PRO A 104 -6.42 12.08 -2.70
C PRO A 104 -7.18 10.73 -2.82
N PRO A 105 -8.43 10.66 -2.35
CA PRO A 105 -9.20 9.44 -2.41
C PRO A 105 -9.46 9.05 -3.88
N PHE A 106 -8.79 8.02 -4.33
CA PHE A 106 -9.09 7.40 -5.63
C PHE A 106 -10.33 6.51 -5.46
N PRO A 107 -11.33 6.64 -6.35
CA PRO A 107 -12.52 5.81 -6.28
C PRO A 107 -12.09 4.33 -6.33
N ARG A 108 -12.31 3.61 -5.25
CA ARG A 108 -12.16 2.16 -5.28
C ARG A 108 -13.22 1.66 -6.26
N LYS A 109 -12.81 1.00 -7.33
CA LYS A 109 -13.76 0.25 -8.16
C LYS A 109 -14.39 -0.76 -7.21
N ALA A 110 -15.69 -0.60 -6.96
CA ALA A 110 -16.44 -1.62 -6.24
C ALA A 110 -16.08 -2.97 -6.88
N PRO A 111 -15.82 -4.03 -6.10
CA PRO A 111 -15.62 -5.34 -6.69
C PRO A 111 -16.77 -5.55 -7.67
N ALA A 112 -16.44 -5.85 -8.94
CA ALA A 112 -17.45 -6.18 -9.92
C ALA A 112 -18.30 -7.30 -9.29
N PRO A 113 -19.63 -7.18 -9.28
CA PRO A 113 -20.46 -8.25 -8.79
C PRO A 113 -20.02 -9.52 -9.51
N PRO A 114 -19.83 -10.63 -8.81
CA PRO A 114 -19.46 -11.89 -9.45
C PRO A 114 -20.45 -12.14 -10.58
N GLU A 115 -19.94 -12.32 -11.81
CA GLU A 115 -20.77 -12.54 -13.01
C GLU A 115 -21.66 -13.80 -12.87
N THR A 116 -21.28 -14.68 -11.95
CA THR A 116 -22.07 -15.85 -11.55
C THR A 116 -22.72 -15.58 -10.19
N ASP A 117 -24.02 -15.64 -10.15
CA ASP A 117 -24.77 -15.58 -8.89
C ASP A 117 -24.38 -16.79 -8.03
N ILE A 118 -23.58 -16.56 -6.97
CA ILE A 118 -23.12 -17.61 -6.05
C ILE A 118 -24.29 -18.41 -5.46
N PHE A 119 -25.46 -17.82 -5.36
CA PHE A 119 -26.64 -18.50 -4.86
C PHE A 119 -27.30 -19.42 -5.91
N SER A 120 -26.92 -19.34 -7.18
CA SER A 120 -27.48 -20.19 -8.25
C SER A 120 -27.17 -21.68 -8.05
N SER A 121 -26.12 -22.01 -7.26
CA SER A 121 -25.77 -23.37 -6.90
C SER A 121 -26.58 -23.94 -5.72
N MET A 122 -27.36 -23.09 -5.02
CA MET A 122 -28.17 -23.54 -3.87
C MET A 122 -29.49 -24.14 -4.32
N ILE A 123 -29.78 -25.34 -3.86
CA ILE A 123 -31.07 -26.00 -4.10
C ILE A 123 -32.18 -25.16 -3.45
N GLY A 124 -33.19 -24.76 -4.23
CA GLY A 124 -34.35 -24.00 -3.76
C GLY A 124 -34.13 -22.48 -3.67
N TRP A 125 -33.05 -21.94 -4.22
CA TRP A 125 -32.75 -20.50 -4.19
C TRP A 125 -33.79 -19.65 -4.93
N GLU A 126 -34.44 -20.15 -5.97
CA GLU A 126 -35.60 -19.52 -6.65
C GLU A 126 -36.93 -19.92 -6.06
N GLY A 127 -36.98 -20.90 -5.17
CA GLY A 127 -38.16 -21.45 -4.51
C GLY A 127 -38.32 -20.99 -3.06
N GLY A 128 -38.30 -21.93 -2.15
CA GLY A 128 -38.56 -21.69 -0.72
C GLY A 128 -37.56 -20.78 -0.02
N LEU A 129 -36.35 -20.62 -0.55
CA LEU A 129 -35.31 -19.74 0.00
C LEU A 129 -35.20 -18.38 -0.71
N LYS A 130 -36.06 -18.10 -1.69
CA LYS A 130 -36.00 -16.88 -2.51
C LYS A 130 -35.98 -15.59 -1.69
N ALA A 131 -36.82 -15.49 -0.67
CA ALA A 131 -36.89 -14.32 0.18
C ALA A 131 -35.61 -14.13 1.01
N GLN A 132 -35.09 -15.23 1.58
CA GLN A 132 -33.87 -15.23 2.40
C GLN A 132 -32.64 -14.90 1.57
N VAL A 133 -32.52 -15.46 0.37
CA VAL A 133 -31.45 -15.14 -0.58
C VAL A 133 -31.50 -13.67 -1.00
N HIS A 134 -32.70 -13.13 -1.23
CA HIS A 134 -32.85 -11.70 -1.56
C HIS A 134 -32.40 -10.80 -0.40
N GLN A 135 -32.76 -11.14 0.83
CA GLN A 135 -32.32 -10.42 2.02
C GLN A 135 -30.79 -10.51 2.22
N ALA A 136 -30.22 -11.72 2.03
CA ALA A 136 -28.77 -11.90 2.11
C ALA A 136 -28.01 -11.07 1.07
N LYS A 137 -28.48 -11.06 -0.19
CA LYS A 137 -27.92 -10.20 -1.26
C LYS A 137 -27.97 -8.73 -0.90
N ALA A 138 -29.13 -8.24 -0.40
CA ALA A 138 -29.30 -6.87 0.01
C ALA A 138 -28.35 -6.50 1.17
N ALA A 139 -28.18 -7.39 2.15
CA ALA A 139 -27.30 -7.18 3.29
C ALA A 139 -25.82 -7.10 2.87
N VAL A 140 -25.37 -7.98 1.98
CA VAL A 140 -23.97 -7.99 1.46
C VAL A 140 -23.69 -6.75 0.61
N SER A 141 -24.67 -6.30 -0.17
CA SER A 141 -24.54 -5.15 -1.07
C SER A 141 -24.70 -3.80 -0.37
N TYR A 142 -25.01 -3.76 0.92
CA TYR A 142 -25.25 -2.51 1.65
C TYR A 142 -23.94 -1.72 1.85
N PRO A 143 -23.86 -0.45 1.39
CA PRO A 143 -22.64 0.35 1.56
C PRO A 143 -22.46 0.80 3.03
N PRO A 144 -21.20 0.97 3.51
CA PRO A 144 -19.94 0.83 2.74
C PRO A 144 -19.35 -0.57 2.68
N ASN A 145 -19.74 -1.50 3.55
CA ASN A 145 -19.06 -2.79 3.72
C ASN A 145 -20.00 -3.99 3.95
N GLY A 146 -21.28 -3.85 3.62
CA GLY A 146 -22.33 -4.81 3.96
C GLY A 146 -22.86 -4.64 5.39
N LEU A 147 -23.94 -5.37 5.71
CA LEU A 147 -24.51 -5.42 7.06
C LEU A 147 -24.11 -6.72 7.75
N ASN A 148 -23.83 -6.62 9.06
CA ASN A 148 -23.68 -7.80 9.90
C ASN A 148 -25.02 -8.57 9.93
N THR A 149 -25.02 -9.81 9.45
CA THR A 149 -26.24 -10.61 9.28
C THR A 149 -26.17 -11.84 10.16
N LEU A 150 -27.23 -12.09 10.93
CA LEU A 150 -27.41 -13.30 11.73
C LEU A 150 -28.43 -14.22 11.06
N ILE A 151 -28.00 -15.43 10.72
CA ILE A 151 -28.84 -16.46 10.11
C ILE A 151 -29.35 -17.40 11.20
N ILE A 152 -30.66 -17.37 11.44
CA ILE A 152 -31.36 -18.18 12.45
C ILE A 152 -32.21 -19.22 11.75
N GLY A 153 -32.23 -20.44 12.28
CA GLY A 153 -33.07 -21.52 11.77
C GLY A 153 -32.86 -22.83 12.54
N PRO A 154 -33.73 -23.83 12.35
CA PRO A 154 -33.60 -25.13 12.98
C PRO A 154 -32.28 -25.81 12.58
N SER A 155 -31.80 -26.75 13.41
CA SER A 155 -30.62 -27.53 13.08
C SER A 155 -30.86 -28.32 11.80
N GLY A 156 -30.02 -28.15 10.80
CA GLY A 156 -30.13 -28.81 9.51
C GLY A 156 -29.09 -28.32 8.50
N PRO A 157 -28.88 -29.00 7.38
CA PRO A 157 -27.95 -28.60 6.35
C PRO A 157 -28.43 -27.29 5.69
N GLY A 158 -27.54 -26.34 5.53
CA GLY A 158 -27.78 -25.15 4.70
C GLY A 158 -27.43 -23.80 5.30
N LYS A 159 -27.35 -23.63 6.65
CA LYS A 159 -26.97 -22.33 7.25
C LYS A 159 -25.53 -21.92 6.93
N THR A 160 -24.65 -22.88 6.77
CA THR A 160 -23.21 -22.66 6.43
C THR A 160 -23.01 -22.41 4.94
N PHE A 161 -24.04 -22.61 4.12
CA PHE A 161 -24.01 -22.39 2.67
C PHE A 161 -24.41 -20.97 2.28
N LEU A 162 -25.08 -20.22 3.16
CA LEU A 162 -25.40 -18.82 3.01
C LEU A 162 -24.29 -17.94 3.58
#